data_4896aba9c01dd8914c290fd902f7323a
#
_entry.id   4896aba9c01dd8914c290fd902f7323a
#
_cell.length_a   1.000
_cell.length_b   1.000
_cell.length_c   1.000
_cell.angle_alpha   90.00
_cell.angle_beta   90.00
_cell.angle_gamma   90.00
#
_symmetry.space_group_name_H-M   'P 1'
#
loop_
_entity.id
_entity.type
_entity.pdbx_description
1 polymer ?
#
loop_
_entity_poly.entity_id
_entity_poly.type
_entity_poly.pdbx_seq_one_letter_code
_entity_poly.pdbx_strand_id
1 'polypeptide(L)'
;MLGTVQSAPALAQDESVDVTFIIYTAAGDPFWDPVITGAKEAAADRGVNLDIQYGDSDPVKQNNLLETAITNGVDGIAVVNYLPDAFTDNIAKARAAGIGVVTFDTDDPRPGATESQAYVGQDFFAAGQRIAKRMIEAGKLKSGDHVVAPVEDPDAFYGTERYRGIKAVLDEAGITSERLDASPTMATALTRISQYLVGNQNTKAVIGLGSVVTEVAPQAAKEAGVEIAVGGFDLSPGIIDAILGGSMVATVDSGAYYEGYMPVVMLHYYAKYGIPPSSIPIGGTVIDASNAELVKEFAGTYR
;
A
#
# COMPACT_ATOMS: atom_id res chain seq x y z
N MET A 1 50.45 -39.00 31.11
CA MET A 1 49.65 -38.68 29.92
C MET A 1 48.66 -37.60 30.29
N LEU A 2 48.93 -36.34 29.96
CA LEU A 2 48.02 -35.21 30.19
C LEU A 2 47.12 -35.10 28.96
N GLY A 3 45.86 -35.38 29.13
CA GLY A 3 44.85 -35.21 28.06
C GLY A 3 44.59 -33.73 27.83
N THR A 4 44.83 -33.25 26.59
CA THR A 4 44.39 -31.94 26.12
C THR A 4 42.89 -31.94 26.03
N VAL A 5 42.20 -31.14 26.87
CA VAL A 5 40.77 -30.81 26.71
C VAL A 5 40.65 -29.87 25.53
N GLN A 6 40.15 -30.40 24.44
CA GLN A 6 39.79 -29.61 23.26
C GLN A 6 38.54 -28.81 23.58
N SER A 7 38.64 -27.49 23.76
CA SER A 7 37.50 -26.61 23.91
C SER A 7 36.62 -26.70 22.69
N ALA A 8 35.33 -27.00 22.86
CA ALA A 8 34.33 -26.90 21.81
C ALA A 8 34.34 -25.48 21.22
N PRO A 9 34.15 -25.32 19.92
CA PRO A 9 34.00 -24.01 19.34
C PRO A 9 32.83 -23.30 20.03
N ALA A 10 33.04 -22.07 20.45
CA ALA A 10 31.97 -21.19 20.91
C ALA A 10 30.94 -21.12 19.79
N LEU A 11 29.68 -21.41 20.11
CA LEU A 11 28.58 -21.11 19.22
C LEU A 11 28.72 -19.64 18.86
N ALA A 12 28.79 -19.33 17.57
CA ALA A 12 28.76 -17.96 17.08
C ALA A 12 27.60 -17.24 17.76
N GLN A 13 27.87 -16.09 18.38
CA GLN A 13 26.82 -15.25 18.91
C GLN A 13 25.84 -15.01 17.76
N ASP A 14 24.56 -15.25 18.03
CA ASP A 14 23.49 -15.05 17.07
C ASP A 14 23.40 -13.53 16.82
N GLU A 15 24.17 -13.00 15.86
CA GLU A 15 24.14 -11.60 15.52
C GLU A 15 22.72 -11.27 15.05
N SER A 16 22.12 -10.24 15.67
CA SER A 16 20.82 -9.76 15.30
C SER A 16 20.87 -9.22 13.86
N VAL A 17 19.83 -9.47 13.09
CA VAL A 17 19.69 -8.93 11.72
C VAL A 17 19.14 -7.51 11.81
N ASP A 18 19.82 -6.55 11.19
CA ASP A 18 19.42 -5.13 11.17
C ASP A 18 18.64 -4.81 9.90
N VAL A 19 17.39 -4.35 10.05
CA VAL A 19 16.52 -4.00 8.91
C VAL A 19 16.02 -2.57 9.05
N THR A 20 16.24 -1.75 8.02
CA THR A 20 15.59 -0.45 7.87
C THR A 20 14.32 -0.59 7.04
N PHE A 21 13.19 -0.12 7.58
CA PHE A 21 11.87 -0.19 6.96
C PHE A 21 11.40 1.24 6.63
N ILE A 22 11.32 1.58 5.33
CA ILE A 22 11.10 2.96 4.87
C ILE A 22 9.69 3.09 4.28
N ILE A 23 8.85 3.82 5.00
CA ILE A 23 7.50 4.24 4.60
C ILE A 23 7.60 5.59 3.89
N TYR A 24 6.87 5.78 2.78
CA TYR A 24 7.01 7.01 2.00
C TYR A 24 6.28 8.22 2.59
N THR A 25 5.19 8.02 3.35
CA THR A 25 4.41 9.11 3.95
C THR A 25 5.02 9.62 5.27
N ALA A 26 4.35 10.56 5.90
CA ALA A 26 4.66 11.00 7.26
C ALA A 26 4.13 10.00 8.31
N ALA A 27 4.69 10.06 9.51
CA ALA A 27 4.18 9.31 10.65
C ALA A 27 2.74 9.76 11.02
N GLY A 28 1.89 8.78 11.38
CA GLY A 28 0.51 9.04 11.82
C GLY A 28 -0.54 8.97 10.72
N ASP A 29 -0.18 8.56 9.51
CA ASP A 29 -1.14 8.15 8.50
C ASP A 29 -1.70 6.75 8.86
N PRO A 30 -3.02 6.62 9.13
CA PRO A 30 -3.62 5.40 9.66
C PRO A 30 -3.57 4.20 8.70
N PHE A 31 -3.37 4.42 7.41
CA PHE A 31 -3.15 3.31 6.46
C PHE A 31 -1.98 2.42 6.88
N TRP A 32 -0.93 3.03 7.47
CA TRP A 32 0.29 2.30 7.83
C TRP A 32 0.20 1.54 9.15
N ASP A 33 -0.86 1.71 9.95
CA ASP A 33 -0.99 1.03 11.23
C ASP A 33 -0.94 -0.50 11.12
N PRO A 34 -1.70 -1.18 10.24
CA PRO A 34 -1.58 -2.62 10.04
C PRO A 34 -0.24 -3.03 9.42
N VAL A 35 0.35 -2.24 8.53
CA VAL A 35 1.70 -2.48 7.97
C VAL A 35 2.74 -2.47 9.07
N ILE A 36 2.74 -1.43 9.92
CA ILE A 36 3.66 -1.28 11.04
C ILE A 36 3.47 -2.41 12.07
N THR A 37 2.22 -2.81 12.31
CA THR A 37 1.90 -3.96 13.19
C THR A 37 2.56 -5.22 12.64
N GLY A 38 2.36 -5.52 11.36
CA GLY A 38 2.96 -6.69 10.71
C GLY A 38 4.50 -6.67 10.76
N ALA A 39 5.11 -5.52 10.46
CA ALA A 39 6.57 -5.38 10.48
C ALA A 39 7.15 -5.59 11.89
N LYS A 40 6.52 -5.03 12.92
CA LYS A 40 6.93 -5.19 14.32
C LYS A 40 6.75 -6.61 14.85
N GLU A 41 5.65 -7.27 14.51
CA GLU A 41 5.41 -8.67 14.88
C GLU A 41 6.43 -9.59 14.21
N ALA A 42 6.70 -9.41 12.91
CA ALA A 42 7.74 -10.16 12.22
C ALA A 42 9.13 -9.96 12.84
N ALA A 43 9.45 -8.73 13.21
CA ALA A 43 10.72 -8.40 13.88
C ALA A 43 10.84 -9.11 15.23
N ALA A 44 9.77 -9.09 16.04
CA ALA A 44 9.72 -9.80 17.32
C ALA A 44 9.85 -11.31 17.15
N ASP A 45 9.14 -11.89 16.17
CA ASP A 45 9.17 -13.34 15.89
C ASP A 45 10.52 -13.84 15.41
N ARG A 46 11.33 -12.99 14.78
CA ARG A 46 12.61 -13.35 14.14
C ARG A 46 13.84 -12.82 14.86
N GLY A 47 13.67 -11.98 15.90
CA GLY A 47 14.79 -11.33 16.58
C GLY A 47 15.50 -10.30 15.67
N VAL A 48 14.75 -9.58 14.85
CA VAL A 48 15.26 -8.54 13.96
C VAL A 48 15.28 -7.19 14.68
N ASN A 49 16.38 -6.44 14.57
CA ASN A 49 16.41 -5.04 14.94
C ASN A 49 15.77 -4.21 13.81
N LEU A 50 14.55 -3.77 14.05
CA LEU A 50 13.75 -3.04 13.04
C LEU A 50 13.81 -1.54 13.30
N ASP A 51 14.29 -0.79 12.32
CA ASP A 51 14.28 0.69 12.29
C ASP A 51 13.25 1.19 11.27
N ILE A 52 12.14 1.80 11.74
CA ILE A 52 11.08 2.32 10.88
C ILE A 52 11.31 3.81 10.63
N GLN A 53 11.43 4.18 9.36
CA GLN A 53 11.70 5.54 8.90
C GLN A 53 10.57 6.05 7.98
N TYR A 54 10.39 7.38 7.93
CA TYR A 54 9.30 8.04 7.21
C TYR A 54 9.85 9.06 6.22
N GLY A 55 9.44 8.94 4.96
CA GLY A 55 9.88 9.78 3.85
C GLY A 55 9.16 11.13 3.74
N ASP A 56 8.04 11.34 4.48
CA ASP A 56 7.22 12.56 4.47
C ASP A 56 6.72 12.96 3.07
N SER A 57 6.52 12.00 2.18
CA SER A 57 6.18 12.21 0.75
C SER A 57 7.21 13.07 0.00
N ASP A 58 8.44 13.11 0.50
CA ASP A 58 9.57 13.82 -0.10
C ASP A 58 10.59 12.83 -0.68
N PRO A 59 10.72 12.73 -2.02
CA PRO A 59 11.64 11.79 -2.65
C PRO A 59 13.12 12.07 -2.31
N VAL A 60 13.48 13.33 -2.01
CA VAL A 60 14.85 13.68 -1.58
C VAL A 60 15.10 13.11 -0.19
N LYS A 61 14.15 13.28 0.73
CA LYS A 61 14.24 12.70 2.08
C LYS A 61 14.35 11.19 2.02
N GLN A 62 13.50 10.53 1.23
CA GLN A 62 13.50 9.07 1.12
C GLN A 62 14.83 8.55 0.51
N ASN A 63 15.40 9.23 -0.49
CA ASN A 63 16.73 8.90 -1.00
C ASN A 63 17.81 9.03 0.07
N ASN A 64 17.76 10.08 0.90
CA ASN A 64 18.70 10.26 2.02
C ASN A 64 18.57 9.14 3.07
N LEU A 65 17.36 8.64 3.33
CA LEU A 65 17.13 7.48 4.22
C LEU A 65 17.75 6.20 3.63
N LEU A 66 17.58 5.96 2.34
CA LEU A 66 18.23 4.85 1.64
C LEU A 66 19.76 4.94 1.74
N GLU A 67 20.36 6.10 1.45
CA GLU A 67 21.80 6.31 1.56
C GLU A 67 22.33 6.15 2.98
N THR A 68 21.54 6.57 3.97
CA THR A 68 21.87 6.37 5.40
C THR A 68 21.88 4.89 5.75
N ALA A 69 20.86 4.13 5.37
CA ALA A 69 20.80 2.69 5.59
C ALA A 69 21.98 1.95 4.92
N ILE A 70 22.33 2.31 3.68
CA ILE A 70 23.48 1.76 2.97
C ILE A 70 24.78 2.07 3.73
N THR A 71 24.97 3.32 4.17
CA THR A 71 26.17 3.76 4.88
C THR A 71 26.32 3.08 6.23
N ASN A 72 25.22 2.83 6.92
CA ASN A 72 25.20 2.11 8.20
C ASN A 72 25.48 0.60 8.03
N GLY A 73 25.41 0.09 6.80
CA GLY A 73 25.69 -1.32 6.50
C GLY A 73 24.66 -2.27 7.09
N VAL A 74 23.36 -1.89 7.03
CA VAL A 74 22.27 -2.77 7.48
C VAL A 74 22.20 -4.06 6.64
N ASP A 75 21.62 -5.12 7.19
CA ASP A 75 21.50 -6.40 6.50
C ASP A 75 20.37 -6.39 5.44
N GLY A 76 19.34 -5.56 5.68
CA GLY A 76 18.19 -5.47 4.82
C GLY A 76 17.51 -4.11 4.80
N ILE A 77 16.91 -3.78 3.66
CA ILE A 77 16.09 -2.60 3.45
C ILE A 77 14.73 -3.04 2.90
N ALA A 78 13.66 -2.71 3.62
CA ALA A 78 12.30 -2.74 3.09
C ALA A 78 11.90 -1.30 2.72
N VAL A 79 11.40 -1.06 1.50
CA VAL A 79 11.13 0.31 1.04
C VAL A 79 9.90 0.39 0.15
N VAL A 80 9.07 1.43 0.34
CA VAL A 80 8.00 1.77 -0.60
C VAL A 80 8.58 2.51 -1.79
N ASN A 81 8.45 1.93 -2.99
CA ASN A 81 8.97 2.51 -4.23
C ASN A 81 7.86 3.27 -5.00
N TYR A 82 7.26 4.28 -4.37
CA TYR A 82 6.08 4.98 -4.89
C TYR A 82 6.36 5.84 -6.14
N LEU A 83 7.63 6.21 -6.35
CA LEU A 83 8.13 6.85 -7.57
C LEU A 83 9.31 6.02 -8.10
N PRO A 84 9.06 4.95 -8.87
CA PRO A 84 10.08 3.96 -9.24
C PRO A 84 11.38 4.56 -9.80
N ASP A 85 11.28 5.52 -10.71
CA ASP A 85 12.45 6.15 -11.33
C ASP A 85 13.30 6.97 -10.35
N ALA A 86 12.71 7.42 -9.22
CA ALA A 86 13.40 8.28 -8.25
C ALA A 86 14.34 7.48 -7.32
N PHE A 87 14.11 6.18 -7.11
CA PHE A 87 14.82 5.38 -6.10
C PHE A 87 15.68 4.25 -6.67
N THR A 88 15.58 3.98 -7.96
CA THR A 88 16.27 2.86 -8.65
C THR A 88 17.78 2.86 -8.39
N ASP A 89 18.44 4.01 -8.49
CA ASP A 89 19.89 4.10 -8.30
C ASP A 89 20.34 3.73 -6.88
N ASN A 90 19.59 4.15 -5.84
CA ASN A 90 19.93 3.83 -4.46
C ASN A 90 19.55 2.38 -4.12
N ILE A 91 18.48 1.84 -4.69
CA ILE A 91 18.17 0.41 -4.60
C ILE A 91 19.30 -0.43 -5.22
N ALA A 92 19.77 -0.05 -6.42
CA ALA A 92 20.90 -0.71 -7.09
C ALA A 92 22.20 -0.63 -6.27
N LYS A 93 22.51 0.54 -5.65
CA LYS A 93 23.67 0.70 -4.75
C LYS A 93 23.58 -0.22 -3.54
N ALA A 94 22.42 -0.30 -2.87
CA ALA A 94 22.19 -1.20 -1.74
C ALA A 94 22.44 -2.65 -2.14
N ARG A 95 21.90 -3.07 -3.28
CA ARG A 95 22.10 -4.41 -3.85
C ARG A 95 23.57 -4.70 -4.14
N ALA A 96 24.27 -3.75 -4.74
CA ALA A 96 25.71 -3.87 -5.03
C ALA A 96 26.58 -3.96 -3.76
N ALA A 97 26.13 -3.37 -2.66
CA ALA A 97 26.74 -3.49 -1.34
C ALA A 97 26.44 -4.83 -0.63
N GLY A 98 25.62 -5.70 -1.22
CA GLY A 98 25.24 -6.99 -0.64
C GLY A 98 24.02 -6.92 0.32
N ILE A 99 23.40 -5.75 0.47
CA ILE A 99 22.22 -5.53 1.30
C ILE A 99 21.00 -6.13 0.62
N GLY A 100 20.18 -6.87 1.37
CA GLY A 100 18.90 -7.36 0.88
C GLY A 100 17.93 -6.19 0.66
N VAL A 101 17.23 -6.14 -0.48
CA VAL A 101 16.21 -5.11 -0.73
C VAL A 101 14.90 -5.76 -1.17
N VAL A 102 13.84 -5.49 -0.41
CA VAL A 102 12.47 -5.87 -0.71
C VAL A 102 11.62 -4.61 -0.79
N THR A 103 10.92 -4.43 -1.90
CA THR A 103 9.92 -3.38 -2.02
C THR A 103 8.57 -3.86 -1.51
N PHE A 104 7.77 -2.97 -0.95
CA PHE A 104 6.44 -3.30 -0.45
C PHE A 104 5.45 -2.17 -0.75
N ASP A 105 4.15 -2.44 -0.61
CA ASP A 105 3.04 -1.56 -0.95
C ASP A 105 3.07 -1.13 -2.42
N THR A 106 4.00 -0.28 -2.80
CA THR A 106 4.12 0.24 -4.17
C THR A 106 5.48 -0.10 -4.76
N ASP A 107 5.47 -0.64 -5.97
CA ASP A 107 6.62 -0.82 -6.85
C ASP A 107 6.15 -0.95 -8.31
N ASP A 108 7.06 -0.76 -9.25
CA ASP A 108 6.84 -1.13 -10.65
C ASP A 108 7.19 -2.61 -10.84
N PRO A 109 6.19 -3.50 -11.00
CA PRO A 109 6.44 -4.94 -11.10
C PRO A 109 7.00 -5.38 -12.46
N ARG A 110 7.22 -4.47 -13.40
CA ARG A 110 7.77 -4.82 -14.72
C ARG A 110 9.20 -5.35 -14.55
N PRO A 111 9.56 -6.46 -15.23
CA PRO A 111 10.91 -6.99 -15.13
C PRO A 111 11.99 -5.95 -15.49
N GLY A 112 12.92 -5.71 -14.57
CA GLY A 112 14.01 -4.75 -14.77
C GLY A 112 13.62 -3.27 -14.56
N ALA A 113 12.41 -2.97 -14.12
CA ALA A 113 12.01 -1.61 -13.77
C ALA A 113 12.67 -1.14 -12.47
N THR A 114 12.90 -2.08 -11.55
CA THR A 114 13.60 -1.83 -10.29
C THR A 114 14.64 -2.92 -10.03
N GLU A 115 15.63 -2.62 -9.19
CA GLU A 115 16.69 -3.54 -8.80
C GLU A 115 16.38 -4.25 -7.46
N SER A 116 15.14 -4.13 -6.93
CA SER A 116 14.72 -4.87 -5.74
C SER A 116 14.73 -6.38 -5.99
N GLN A 117 14.93 -7.17 -4.93
CA GLN A 117 14.93 -8.64 -5.05
C GLN A 117 13.54 -9.21 -5.14
N ALA A 118 12.58 -8.53 -4.49
CA ALA A 118 11.19 -8.96 -4.44
C ALA A 118 10.27 -7.78 -4.14
N TYR A 119 9.02 -7.94 -4.53
CA TYR A 119 7.93 -7.03 -4.21
C TYR A 119 6.85 -7.76 -3.42
N VAL A 120 6.37 -7.14 -2.34
CA VAL A 120 5.22 -7.58 -1.55
C VAL A 120 4.14 -6.52 -1.64
N GLY A 121 3.12 -6.77 -2.43
CA GLY A 121 2.07 -5.78 -2.63
C GLY A 121 0.99 -6.22 -3.60
N GLN A 122 0.08 -5.30 -3.89
CA GLN A 122 -1.10 -5.53 -4.71
C GLN A 122 -0.78 -5.39 -6.21
N ASP A 123 -1.44 -6.20 -7.05
CA ASP A 123 -1.58 -5.88 -8.47
C ASP A 123 -2.63 -4.76 -8.63
N PHE A 124 -2.17 -3.52 -8.69
CA PHE A 124 -3.01 -2.34 -8.72
C PHE A 124 -3.93 -2.30 -9.94
N PHE A 125 -3.46 -2.74 -11.10
CA PHE A 125 -4.28 -2.79 -12.31
C PHE A 125 -5.45 -3.78 -12.14
N ALA A 126 -5.15 -4.99 -11.70
CA ALA A 126 -6.19 -6.00 -11.43
C ALA A 126 -7.15 -5.57 -10.31
N ALA A 127 -6.63 -4.90 -9.27
CA ALA A 127 -7.45 -4.35 -8.19
C ALA A 127 -8.40 -3.25 -8.70
N GLY A 128 -7.91 -2.35 -9.57
CA GLY A 128 -8.73 -1.35 -10.26
C GLY A 128 -9.86 -1.97 -11.07
N GLN A 129 -9.56 -3.04 -11.82
CA GLN A 129 -10.59 -3.78 -12.55
C GLN A 129 -11.66 -4.38 -11.62
N ARG A 130 -11.26 -4.92 -10.46
CA ARG A 130 -12.18 -5.55 -9.50
C ARG A 130 -13.19 -4.58 -8.93
N ILE A 131 -12.76 -3.39 -8.47
CA ILE A 131 -13.69 -2.41 -7.93
C ILE A 131 -14.66 -1.90 -9.00
N ALA A 132 -14.18 -1.59 -10.21
CA ALA A 132 -15.04 -1.13 -11.29
C ALA A 132 -16.10 -2.19 -11.68
N LYS A 133 -15.69 -3.46 -11.82
CA LYS A 133 -16.62 -4.58 -12.06
C LYS A 133 -17.66 -4.70 -10.95
N ARG A 134 -17.22 -4.63 -9.68
CA ARG A 134 -18.12 -4.72 -8.52
C ARG A 134 -19.15 -3.59 -8.50
N MET A 135 -18.76 -2.37 -8.88
CA MET A 135 -19.68 -1.22 -8.96
C MET A 135 -20.74 -1.43 -10.06
N ILE A 136 -20.35 -1.98 -11.20
CA ILE A 136 -21.27 -2.31 -12.31
C ILE A 136 -22.20 -3.47 -11.90
N GLU A 137 -21.67 -4.56 -11.34
CA GLU A 137 -22.42 -5.75 -10.89
C GLU A 137 -23.45 -5.40 -9.80
N ALA A 138 -23.12 -4.43 -8.94
CA ALA A 138 -24.07 -3.91 -7.95
C ALA A 138 -25.22 -3.09 -8.57
N GLY A 139 -25.23 -2.92 -9.89
CA GLY A 139 -26.23 -2.12 -10.62
C GLY A 139 -26.13 -0.62 -10.34
N LYS A 140 -24.97 -0.15 -9.92
CA LYS A 140 -24.74 1.25 -9.55
C LYS A 140 -24.24 2.10 -10.72
N LEU A 141 -23.71 1.47 -11.77
CA LEU A 141 -23.18 2.11 -12.95
C LEU A 141 -23.70 1.45 -14.22
N LYS A 142 -23.96 2.25 -15.27
CA LYS A 142 -24.41 1.83 -16.58
C LYS A 142 -23.81 2.72 -17.67
N SER A 143 -23.91 2.28 -18.92
CA SER A 143 -23.47 3.06 -20.09
C SER A 143 -24.05 4.48 -20.09
N GLY A 144 -23.20 5.46 -20.36
CA GLY A 144 -23.49 6.89 -20.34
C GLY A 144 -23.26 7.58 -19.00
N ASP A 145 -22.99 6.84 -17.93
CA ASP A 145 -22.65 7.42 -16.62
C ASP A 145 -21.24 8.02 -16.63
N HIS A 146 -20.96 8.86 -15.61
CA HIS A 146 -19.65 9.46 -15.37
C HIS A 146 -19.16 9.15 -13.96
N VAL A 147 -17.87 8.81 -13.83
CA VAL A 147 -17.19 8.45 -12.59
C VAL A 147 -16.02 9.39 -12.35
N VAL A 148 -15.87 9.89 -11.13
CA VAL A 148 -14.66 10.57 -10.68
C VAL A 148 -13.83 9.65 -9.79
N ALA A 149 -12.52 9.65 -10.03
CA ALA A 149 -11.55 8.86 -9.30
C ALA A 149 -10.56 9.78 -8.56
N PRO A 150 -10.87 10.22 -7.32
CA PRO A 150 -9.96 11.03 -6.53
C PRO A 150 -8.74 10.23 -6.09
N VAL A 151 -7.58 10.91 -6.00
CA VAL A 151 -6.30 10.36 -5.60
C VAL A 151 -5.58 11.33 -4.65
N GLU A 152 -4.83 10.80 -3.70
CA GLU A 152 -4.05 11.57 -2.72
C GLU A 152 -2.86 12.26 -3.38
N ASP A 153 -2.11 11.49 -4.17
CA ASP A 153 -0.93 11.93 -4.92
C ASP A 153 -1.10 11.50 -6.40
N PRO A 154 -1.32 12.44 -7.31
CA PRO A 154 -1.56 12.14 -8.72
C PRO A 154 -0.36 11.53 -9.45
N ASP A 155 0.85 11.71 -8.92
CA ASP A 155 2.10 11.21 -9.52
C ASP A 155 2.47 9.82 -8.99
N ALA A 156 1.86 9.37 -7.88
CA ALA A 156 2.14 8.07 -7.29
C ALA A 156 1.70 6.91 -8.23
N PHE A 157 2.56 5.92 -8.33
CA PHE A 157 2.39 4.77 -9.22
C PHE A 157 1.09 3.99 -8.93
N TYR A 158 0.75 3.76 -7.64
CA TYR A 158 -0.46 3.04 -7.26
C TYR A 158 -1.74 3.69 -7.84
N GLY A 159 -1.86 5.02 -7.73
CA GLY A 159 -3.03 5.75 -8.20
C GLY A 159 -3.18 5.69 -9.71
N THR A 160 -2.05 5.75 -10.43
CA THR A 160 -2.03 5.63 -11.89
C THR A 160 -2.48 4.24 -12.35
N GLU A 161 -1.95 3.18 -11.75
CA GLU A 161 -2.26 1.80 -12.13
C GLU A 161 -3.67 1.37 -11.72
N ARG A 162 -4.12 1.74 -10.50
CA ARG A 162 -5.52 1.51 -10.07
C ARG A 162 -6.50 2.18 -11.03
N TYR A 163 -6.23 3.46 -11.39
CA TYR A 163 -7.08 4.18 -12.35
C TYR A 163 -7.05 3.55 -13.74
N ARG A 164 -5.89 3.11 -14.22
CA ARG A 164 -5.78 2.42 -15.52
C ARG A 164 -6.64 1.16 -15.57
N GLY A 165 -6.66 0.39 -14.47
CA GLY A 165 -7.52 -0.79 -14.33
C GLY A 165 -9.01 -0.44 -14.30
N ILE A 166 -9.40 0.58 -13.53
CA ILE A 166 -10.77 1.11 -13.48
C ILE A 166 -11.23 1.56 -14.85
N LYS A 167 -10.41 2.40 -15.50
CA LYS A 167 -10.74 2.98 -16.82
C LYS A 167 -10.93 1.89 -17.87
N ALA A 168 -10.12 0.85 -17.89
CA ALA A 168 -10.26 -0.24 -18.85
C ALA A 168 -11.65 -0.91 -18.77
N VAL A 169 -12.17 -1.13 -17.56
CA VAL A 169 -13.50 -1.73 -17.36
C VAL A 169 -14.62 -0.74 -17.67
N LEU A 170 -14.48 0.51 -17.26
CA LEU A 170 -15.48 1.55 -17.48
C LEU A 170 -15.63 1.90 -18.97
N ASP A 171 -14.50 2.03 -19.69
CA ASP A 171 -14.52 2.29 -21.15
C ASP A 171 -15.24 1.17 -21.91
N GLU A 172 -14.99 -0.10 -21.56
CA GLU A 172 -15.68 -1.25 -22.16
C GLU A 172 -17.19 -1.21 -21.91
N ALA A 173 -17.60 -0.71 -20.74
CA ALA A 173 -19.01 -0.55 -20.36
C ALA A 173 -19.66 0.74 -20.93
N GLY A 174 -18.92 1.58 -21.65
CA GLY A 174 -19.40 2.87 -22.16
C GLY A 174 -19.61 3.92 -21.07
N ILE A 175 -18.83 3.86 -19.98
CA ILE A 175 -18.86 4.77 -18.84
C ILE A 175 -17.62 5.67 -18.91
N THR A 176 -17.81 6.98 -18.79
CA THR A 176 -16.69 7.93 -18.79
C THR A 176 -16.10 8.07 -17.39
N SER A 177 -14.79 8.36 -17.31
CA SER A 177 -14.14 8.62 -16.03
C SER A 177 -13.00 9.63 -16.12
N GLU A 178 -12.71 10.28 -15.00
CA GLU A 178 -11.53 11.14 -14.85
C GLU A 178 -10.94 11.04 -13.45
N ARG A 179 -9.65 11.37 -13.33
CA ARG A 179 -8.97 11.48 -12.02
C ARG A 179 -9.16 12.89 -11.46
N LEU A 180 -9.17 12.96 -10.11
CA LEU A 180 -9.19 14.22 -9.36
C LEU A 180 -8.02 14.22 -8.36
N ASP A 181 -7.13 15.20 -8.44
CA ASP A 181 -6.15 15.47 -7.39
C ASP A 181 -6.88 15.96 -6.13
N ALA A 182 -6.94 15.13 -5.09
CA ALA A 182 -7.72 15.41 -3.90
C ALA A 182 -6.88 15.72 -2.65
N SER A 183 -5.58 15.48 -2.65
CA SER A 183 -4.66 15.68 -1.52
C SER A 183 -4.61 14.51 -0.52
N PRO A 184 -3.48 14.26 0.13
CA PRO A 184 -3.32 13.25 1.16
C PRO A 184 -3.91 13.63 2.53
N THR A 185 -4.39 14.85 2.71
CA THR A 185 -5.03 15.25 3.98
C THR A 185 -6.54 15.14 3.91
N MET A 186 -7.16 14.45 4.88
CA MET A 186 -8.61 14.20 4.91
C MET A 186 -9.46 15.46 4.71
N ALA A 187 -9.13 16.56 5.41
CA ALA A 187 -9.91 17.80 5.32
C ALA A 187 -9.85 18.44 3.92
N THR A 188 -8.68 18.40 3.29
CA THR A 188 -8.50 18.94 1.92
C THR A 188 -9.17 18.01 0.91
N ALA A 189 -9.01 16.69 1.04
CA ALA A 189 -9.65 15.70 0.19
C ALA A 189 -11.19 15.83 0.24
N LEU A 190 -11.76 15.89 1.43
CA LEU A 190 -13.20 16.12 1.64
C LEU A 190 -13.66 17.36 0.89
N THR A 191 -12.97 18.50 1.09
CA THR A 191 -13.31 19.76 0.44
C THR A 191 -13.24 19.69 -1.07
N ARG A 192 -12.14 19.16 -1.63
CA ARG A 192 -11.96 19.06 -3.09
C ARG A 192 -12.97 18.15 -3.75
N ILE A 193 -13.25 16.98 -3.15
CA ILE A 193 -14.25 16.04 -3.67
C ILE A 193 -15.66 16.66 -3.60
N SER A 194 -16.05 17.27 -2.48
CA SER A 194 -17.35 17.96 -2.35
C SER A 194 -17.51 19.07 -3.39
N GLN A 195 -16.51 19.92 -3.57
CA GLN A 195 -16.54 21.00 -4.56
C GLN A 195 -16.65 20.47 -5.99
N TYR A 196 -15.89 19.41 -6.30
CA TYR A 196 -16.00 18.74 -7.61
C TYR A 196 -17.42 18.26 -7.87
N LEU A 197 -18.03 17.56 -6.90
CA LEU A 197 -19.38 17.01 -7.02
C LEU A 197 -20.45 18.10 -7.18
N VAL A 198 -20.30 19.22 -6.48
CA VAL A 198 -21.21 20.40 -6.65
C VAL A 198 -21.11 20.94 -8.09
N GLY A 199 -19.92 21.02 -8.66
CA GLY A 199 -19.69 21.53 -10.01
C GLY A 199 -20.06 20.54 -11.13
N ASN A 200 -20.11 19.23 -10.84
CA ASN A 200 -20.25 18.14 -11.82
C ASN A 200 -21.44 17.23 -11.49
N GLN A 201 -22.65 17.77 -11.59
CA GLN A 201 -23.92 17.11 -11.22
C GLN A 201 -24.24 15.84 -12.05
N ASN A 202 -23.53 15.60 -13.15
CA ASN A 202 -23.67 14.39 -13.96
C ASN A 202 -22.86 13.21 -13.40
N THR A 203 -22.01 13.41 -12.37
CA THR A 203 -21.25 12.34 -11.73
C THR A 203 -22.20 11.35 -11.05
N LYS A 204 -21.99 10.04 -11.30
CA LYS A 204 -22.80 8.95 -10.77
C LYS A 204 -22.08 8.09 -9.74
N ALA A 205 -20.75 8.16 -9.73
CA ALA A 205 -19.97 7.50 -8.68
C ALA A 205 -18.66 8.22 -8.39
N VAL A 206 -18.19 7.99 -7.17
CA VAL A 206 -16.80 8.22 -6.74
C VAL A 206 -16.16 6.86 -6.53
N ILE A 207 -14.96 6.66 -7.12
CA ILE A 207 -14.10 5.51 -6.83
C ILE A 207 -12.78 6.06 -6.32
N GLY A 208 -12.61 6.14 -5.00
CA GLY A 208 -11.36 6.59 -4.37
C GLY A 208 -10.19 5.69 -4.75
N LEU A 209 -9.03 6.27 -5.10
CA LEU A 209 -7.85 5.49 -5.55
C LEU A 209 -6.92 5.09 -4.38
N GLY A 210 -7.12 5.62 -3.19
CA GLY A 210 -6.41 5.26 -1.97
C GLY A 210 -7.28 5.40 -0.73
N SER A 211 -6.71 5.22 0.46
CA SER A 211 -7.42 5.12 1.73
C SER A 211 -8.12 6.42 2.13
N VAL A 212 -7.41 7.55 2.11
CA VAL A 212 -7.92 8.85 2.56
C VAL A 212 -9.09 9.32 1.70
N VAL A 213 -8.95 9.27 0.39
CA VAL A 213 -10.01 9.70 -0.54
C VAL A 213 -11.20 8.76 -0.53
N THR A 214 -10.99 7.46 -0.26
CA THR A 214 -12.07 6.48 -0.11
C THR A 214 -12.86 6.74 1.16
N GLU A 215 -12.18 6.99 2.28
CA GLU A 215 -12.84 7.22 3.57
C GLU A 215 -13.70 8.47 3.60
N VAL A 216 -13.24 9.56 3.00
CA VAL A 216 -13.98 10.83 3.00
C VAL A 216 -15.07 10.91 1.92
N ALA A 217 -15.06 10.03 0.91
CA ALA A 217 -15.97 10.12 -0.23
C ALA A 217 -17.46 10.05 0.13
N PRO A 218 -17.94 9.21 1.07
CA PRO A 218 -19.35 9.22 1.50
C PRO A 218 -19.76 10.55 2.12
N GLN A 219 -18.90 11.15 2.95
CA GLN A 219 -19.15 12.45 3.55
C GLN A 219 -19.15 13.56 2.50
N ALA A 220 -18.22 13.52 1.55
CA ALA A 220 -18.16 14.47 0.45
C ALA A 220 -19.42 14.47 -0.41
N ALA A 221 -19.98 13.29 -0.72
CA ALA A 221 -21.23 13.16 -1.43
C ALA A 221 -22.40 13.76 -0.64
N LYS A 222 -22.46 13.50 0.66
CA LYS A 222 -23.47 14.07 1.57
C LYS A 222 -23.38 15.59 1.64
N GLU A 223 -22.19 16.17 1.77
CA GLU A 223 -22.00 17.64 1.81
C GLU A 223 -22.32 18.31 0.46
N ALA A 224 -22.04 17.63 -0.65
CA ALA A 224 -22.45 18.10 -1.96
C ALA A 224 -23.95 17.98 -2.23
N GLY A 225 -24.71 17.27 -1.38
CA GLY A 225 -26.13 17.05 -1.53
C GLY A 225 -26.49 16.13 -2.71
N VAL A 226 -25.60 15.20 -3.08
CA VAL A 226 -25.79 14.29 -4.21
C VAL A 226 -25.92 12.83 -3.75
N GLU A 227 -26.81 12.09 -4.41
CA GLU A 227 -26.94 10.64 -4.23
C GLU A 227 -26.15 9.93 -5.34
N ILE A 228 -25.00 9.42 -5.00
CA ILE A 228 -24.07 8.74 -5.90
C ILE A 228 -23.54 7.45 -5.27
N ALA A 229 -23.07 6.53 -6.11
CA ALA A 229 -22.38 5.35 -5.62
C ALA A 229 -20.96 5.68 -5.18
N VAL A 230 -20.49 5.08 -4.08
CA VAL A 230 -19.11 5.23 -3.58
C VAL A 230 -18.46 3.86 -3.51
N GLY A 231 -17.23 3.77 -3.97
CA GLY A 231 -16.34 2.62 -3.82
C GLY A 231 -14.90 3.08 -3.73
N GLY A 232 -13.97 2.14 -3.46
CA GLY A 232 -12.56 2.53 -3.41
C GLY A 232 -11.64 1.41 -2.96
N PHE A 233 -10.59 1.80 -2.24
CA PHE A 233 -9.52 0.91 -1.80
C PHE A 233 -9.25 1.06 -0.32
N ASP A 234 -8.60 0.04 0.21
CA ASP A 234 -8.09 -0.08 1.55
C ASP A 234 -9.18 -0.27 2.61
N LEU A 235 -8.81 -0.52 3.85
CA LEU A 235 -9.70 -0.72 4.97
C LEU A 235 -9.38 0.23 6.11
N SER A 236 -10.44 0.79 6.67
CA SER A 236 -10.42 1.51 7.94
C SER A 236 -11.74 1.25 8.66
N PRO A 237 -11.84 1.55 9.95
CA PRO A 237 -13.12 1.49 10.65
C PRO A 237 -14.21 2.34 9.96
N GLY A 238 -13.86 3.53 9.45
CA GLY A 238 -14.80 4.42 8.76
C GLY A 238 -15.28 3.86 7.41
N ILE A 239 -14.39 3.24 6.63
CA ILE A 239 -14.74 2.57 5.38
C ILE A 239 -15.69 1.40 5.64
N ILE A 240 -15.39 0.55 6.64
CA ILE A 240 -16.25 -0.58 7.01
C ILE A 240 -17.62 -0.12 7.50
N ASP A 241 -17.67 0.89 8.36
CA ASP A 241 -18.95 1.46 8.82
C ASP A 241 -19.75 2.09 7.67
N ALA A 242 -19.10 2.71 6.68
CA ALA A 242 -19.75 3.23 5.48
C ALA A 242 -20.37 2.12 4.60
N ILE A 243 -19.70 0.98 4.47
CA ILE A 243 -20.22 -0.20 3.75
C ILE A 243 -21.42 -0.78 4.49
N LEU A 244 -21.29 -1.03 5.80
CA LEU A 244 -22.36 -1.59 6.62
C LEU A 244 -23.56 -0.65 6.74
N GLY A 245 -23.32 0.66 6.76
CA GLY A 245 -24.33 1.71 6.75
C GLY A 245 -24.97 1.96 5.37
N GLY A 246 -24.46 1.34 4.30
CA GLY A 246 -25.00 1.44 2.94
C GLY A 246 -24.63 2.73 2.19
N SER A 247 -23.74 3.58 2.74
CA SER A 247 -23.22 4.78 2.07
C SER A 247 -22.04 4.51 1.15
N MET A 248 -21.45 3.30 1.21
CA MET A 248 -20.43 2.80 0.31
C MET A 248 -20.81 1.41 -0.21
N VAL A 249 -20.54 1.15 -1.49
CA VAL A 249 -20.89 -0.12 -2.16
C VAL A 249 -19.87 -1.20 -1.81
N ALA A 250 -18.59 -0.88 -1.96
CA ALA A 250 -17.49 -1.81 -1.76
C ALA A 250 -16.15 -1.08 -1.67
N THR A 251 -15.16 -1.78 -1.13
CA THR A 251 -13.74 -1.43 -1.21
C THR A 251 -12.91 -2.64 -1.62
N VAL A 252 -11.66 -2.43 -2.04
CA VAL A 252 -10.70 -3.50 -2.29
C VAL A 252 -9.61 -3.46 -1.23
N ASP A 253 -9.50 -4.52 -0.45
CA ASP A 253 -8.48 -4.69 0.59
C ASP A 253 -7.09 -4.86 -0.03
N SER A 254 -6.10 -4.09 0.41
CA SER A 254 -4.70 -4.19 -0.02
C SER A 254 -3.94 -5.35 0.62
N GLY A 255 -4.38 -5.81 1.79
CA GLY A 255 -3.65 -6.82 2.57
C GLY A 255 -2.49 -6.22 3.38
N ALA A 256 -2.66 -5.00 3.86
CA ALA A 256 -1.65 -4.15 4.47
C ALA A 256 -0.77 -4.82 5.55
N TYR A 257 -1.32 -5.70 6.39
CA TYR A 257 -0.53 -6.43 7.39
C TYR A 257 0.62 -7.25 6.76
N TYR A 258 0.36 -7.90 5.62
CA TYR A 258 1.38 -8.69 4.93
C TYR A 258 2.44 -7.82 4.26
N GLU A 259 2.11 -6.58 3.89
CA GLU A 259 3.09 -5.60 3.37
C GLU A 259 4.16 -5.27 4.42
N GLY A 260 3.81 -5.33 5.69
CA GLY A 260 4.77 -5.19 6.78
C GLY A 260 5.49 -6.48 7.15
N TYR A 261 4.72 -7.55 7.37
CA TYR A 261 5.24 -8.80 7.93
C TYR A 261 6.22 -9.51 6.99
N MET A 262 5.84 -9.66 5.71
CA MET A 262 6.59 -10.50 4.78
C MET A 262 7.96 -9.92 4.38
N PRO A 263 8.15 -8.61 4.12
CA PRO A 263 9.47 -8.07 3.84
C PRO A 263 10.49 -8.33 4.95
N VAL A 264 10.10 -8.14 6.21
CA VAL A 264 10.99 -8.37 7.37
C VAL A 264 11.39 -9.84 7.48
N VAL A 265 10.44 -10.77 7.30
CA VAL A 265 10.71 -12.22 7.27
C VAL A 265 11.67 -12.57 6.13
N MET A 266 11.45 -12.06 4.94
CA MET A 266 12.30 -12.34 3.77
C MET A 266 13.72 -11.83 3.96
N LEU A 267 13.87 -10.59 4.45
CA LEU A 267 15.17 -9.98 4.69
C LEU A 267 15.93 -10.72 5.79
N HIS A 268 15.26 -11.16 6.86
CA HIS A 268 15.87 -12.02 7.88
C HIS A 268 16.43 -13.31 7.28
N TYR A 269 15.63 -14.04 6.46
CA TYR A 269 16.10 -15.29 5.87
C TYR A 269 17.21 -15.06 4.83
N TYR A 270 17.17 -13.95 4.11
CA TYR A 270 18.23 -13.58 3.19
C TYR A 270 19.56 -13.31 3.93
N ALA A 271 19.52 -12.46 4.95
CA ALA A 271 20.72 -12.12 5.74
C ALA A 271 21.31 -13.34 6.45
N LYS A 272 20.47 -14.17 7.05
CA LYS A 272 20.93 -15.27 7.90
C LYS A 272 21.30 -16.53 7.15
N TYR A 273 20.62 -16.83 6.06
CA TYR A 273 20.74 -18.11 5.36
C TYR A 273 21.01 -17.98 3.85
N GLY A 274 21.10 -16.78 3.32
CA GLY A 274 21.26 -16.53 1.90
C GLY A 274 20.06 -16.96 1.04
N ILE A 275 18.87 -17.13 1.67
CA ILE A 275 17.66 -17.52 0.94
C ILE A 275 17.10 -16.28 0.23
N PRO A 276 17.08 -16.26 -1.12
CA PRO A 276 16.66 -15.08 -1.85
C PRO A 276 15.17 -14.77 -1.64
N PRO A 277 14.80 -13.49 -1.45
CA PRO A 277 13.42 -13.05 -1.43
C PRO A 277 12.67 -13.42 -2.71
N SER A 278 11.36 -13.60 -2.61
CA SER A 278 10.48 -13.87 -3.74
C SER A 278 9.23 -13.00 -3.66
N SER A 279 8.80 -12.42 -4.78
CA SER A 279 7.61 -11.56 -4.79
C SER A 279 6.36 -12.31 -4.39
N ILE A 280 5.54 -11.66 -3.56
CA ILE A 280 4.26 -12.19 -3.08
C ILE A 280 3.16 -11.20 -3.47
N PRO A 281 2.29 -11.57 -4.42
CA PRO A 281 1.08 -10.80 -4.68
C PRO A 281 0.11 -10.96 -3.50
N ILE A 282 -0.35 -9.87 -2.95
CA ILE A 282 -1.27 -9.82 -1.83
C ILE A 282 -2.51 -8.99 -2.15
N GLY A 283 -3.52 -9.05 -1.26
CA GLY A 283 -4.71 -8.22 -1.35
C GLY A 283 -5.62 -8.55 -2.54
N GLY A 284 -6.43 -7.59 -2.91
CA GLY A 284 -7.38 -7.70 -4.03
C GLY A 284 -8.72 -8.33 -3.66
N THR A 285 -8.98 -8.63 -2.39
CA THR A 285 -10.28 -9.07 -1.91
C THR A 285 -11.27 -7.90 -1.93
N VAL A 286 -12.41 -8.09 -2.60
CA VAL A 286 -13.50 -7.11 -2.54
C VAL A 286 -14.24 -7.29 -1.22
N ILE A 287 -14.35 -6.19 -0.47
CA ILE A 287 -15.14 -6.10 0.76
C ILE A 287 -16.39 -5.30 0.47
N ASP A 288 -17.55 -5.89 0.72
CA ASP A 288 -18.87 -5.29 0.56
C ASP A 288 -19.80 -5.70 1.71
N ALA A 289 -21.09 -5.37 1.63
CA ALA A 289 -22.06 -5.67 2.70
C ALA A 289 -22.17 -7.16 3.04
N SER A 290 -21.75 -8.07 2.15
CA SER A 290 -21.84 -9.53 2.39
C SER A 290 -20.74 -10.07 3.30
N ASN A 291 -19.59 -9.35 3.40
CA ASN A 291 -18.41 -9.81 4.14
C ASN A 291 -17.75 -8.75 5.04
N ALA A 292 -18.22 -7.50 5.02
CA ALA A 292 -17.64 -6.41 5.81
C ALA A 292 -17.65 -6.69 7.32
N GLU A 293 -18.70 -7.35 7.84
CA GLU A 293 -18.77 -7.70 9.27
C GLU A 293 -17.63 -8.65 9.70
N LEU A 294 -17.16 -9.51 8.80
CA LEU A 294 -16.07 -10.46 9.09
C LEU A 294 -14.71 -9.78 9.33
N VAL A 295 -14.53 -8.57 8.80
CA VAL A 295 -13.26 -7.84 8.88
C VAL A 295 -13.32 -6.62 9.81
N LYS A 296 -14.51 -6.29 10.31
CA LYS A 296 -14.77 -5.07 11.10
C LYS A 296 -13.85 -4.94 12.30
N GLU A 297 -13.68 -6.00 13.06
CA GLU A 297 -12.86 -6.02 14.29
C GLU A 297 -11.36 -5.80 14.01
N PHE A 298 -10.92 -6.08 12.78
CA PHE A 298 -9.51 -6.06 12.39
C PHE A 298 -9.11 -4.85 11.55
N ALA A 299 -10.10 -4.07 11.08
CA ALA A 299 -9.85 -2.89 10.26
C ALA A 299 -9.04 -1.84 11.03
N GLY A 300 -7.94 -1.35 10.43
CA GLY A 300 -7.01 -0.42 11.05
C GLY A 300 -6.00 -1.04 12.04
N THR A 301 -6.01 -2.37 12.23
CA THR A 301 -5.04 -3.06 13.10
C THR A 301 -4.32 -4.18 12.35
N TYR A 302 -5.06 -5.10 11.76
CA TYR A 302 -4.56 -6.23 10.99
C TYR A 302 -5.00 -6.21 9.52
N ARG A 303 -5.88 -5.28 9.19
CA ARG A 303 -6.41 -5.14 7.83
C ARG A 303 -6.66 -3.69 7.49
#